data_386d3105dcfa3a3f7b9014db59aea107
#
_entry.id   386d3105dcfa3a3f7b9014db59aea107
#
_cell.length_a   1.000
_cell.length_b   1.000
_cell.length_c   1.000
_cell.angle_alpha   90.00
_cell.angle_beta   90.00
_cell.angle_gamma   90.00
#
_symmetry.space_group_name_H-M   'P 1'
#
loop_
_entity.id
_entity.type
_entity.pdbx_description
1 polymer ?
#
loop_
_entity_poly.entity_id
_entity_poly.type
_entity_poly.pdbx_seq_one_letter_code
_entity_poly.pdbx_strand_id
1 'polypeptide(L)'
;MELLVLVWRQYRWPFISVMALSLASAALGIGLIAFINQRLIETADTSLLVLPEFLGLLLLLMAVTLGSQLALTTLGHHFVYRLRSEFIKRILDTHVERIEQLGSASLLAGLTSDVRNITIAFVRLPELVQGIILTIGSAAYLWMLSGKMLLVTAIWMAVTIWGGFVLVARVYKHMATLRETEDKLYTDFQTVLEGRKELTLNRERAEYVFNNLYIPDAQEYRHHIIRADTFHLSAVNWSNIMMLGAIGLVFWMANSLGWADTNVAATYSLTLLFLRTPLLSAVGALPTLLTAQVAFNKLNKFALAPFKAEFPRPQAFPNWQTLELRNVTFAYQDNAFSVGPINLTIKRGELLFLIGGNGSGKSTLAMLLTGLYQPQSGEILLDGKPVSGEQPEDYRKLFSAVFTDVWLFDQLLGPEGQPANPQLVEKWLAQLKMAHKLELSNGRIVNLKLSKGQKKRVALLLALAEERDIILLDEWAADQDPHFRREFYQVLLPLMQEMGKTIFAISHDDHYFIHADRLLELRNGQLSELTGEERDAASRDAVARTA
;
A
#
# COMPACT_ATOMS: atom_id res chain seq x y z
N MET A 1 -19.63 -0.25 -8.38
CA MET A 1 -20.74 0.56 -7.85
C MET A 1 -20.38 1.18 -6.49
N GLU A 2 -19.82 0.43 -5.56
CA GLU A 2 -19.44 0.93 -4.22
C GLU A 2 -18.45 2.10 -4.24
N LEU A 3 -17.46 2.07 -5.13
CA LEU A 3 -16.50 3.15 -5.31
C LEU A 3 -17.19 4.47 -5.70
N LEU A 4 -18.14 4.43 -6.64
CA LEU A 4 -18.89 5.62 -7.08
C LEU A 4 -19.79 6.15 -5.95
N VAL A 5 -20.40 5.25 -5.17
CA VAL A 5 -21.22 5.62 -4.00
C VAL A 5 -20.35 6.31 -2.94
N LEU A 6 -19.13 5.81 -2.69
CA LEU A 6 -18.19 6.42 -1.75
C LEU A 6 -17.82 7.85 -2.18
N VAL A 7 -17.46 8.01 -3.46
CA VAL A 7 -17.13 9.34 -4.03
C VAL A 7 -18.32 10.29 -3.95
N TRP A 8 -19.51 9.83 -4.31
CA TRP A 8 -20.73 10.62 -4.21
C TRP A 8 -21.02 11.06 -2.78
N ARG A 9 -20.86 10.18 -1.82
CA ARG A 9 -21.13 10.47 -0.41
C ARG A 9 -20.15 11.48 0.20
N GLN A 10 -18.87 11.42 -0.20
CA GLN A 10 -17.82 12.26 0.35
C GLN A 10 -17.59 13.58 -0.40
N TYR A 11 -17.79 13.59 -1.72
CA TYR A 11 -17.41 14.70 -2.61
C TYR A 11 -18.56 15.13 -3.55
N ARG A 12 -19.81 15.02 -3.10
CA ARG A 12 -21.00 15.29 -3.94
C ARG A 12 -20.94 16.64 -4.66
N TRP A 13 -20.64 17.74 -3.98
CA TRP A 13 -20.64 19.06 -4.58
C TRP A 13 -19.49 19.28 -5.58
N PRO A 14 -18.20 18.98 -5.22
CA PRO A 14 -17.12 19.00 -6.21
C PRO A 14 -17.38 18.09 -7.41
N PHE A 15 -17.93 16.90 -7.18
CA PHE A 15 -18.26 15.98 -8.26
C PHE A 15 -19.34 16.52 -9.18
N ILE A 16 -20.43 17.10 -8.65
CA ILE A 16 -21.49 17.72 -9.42
C ILE A 16 -20.94 18.91 -10.24
N SER A 17 -20.07 19.75 -9.66
CA SER A 17 -19.49 20.89 -10.38
C SER A 17 -18.60 20.45 -11.55
N VAL A 18 -17.79 19.39 -11.37
CA VAL A 18 -16.99 18.81 -12.46
C VAL A 18 -17.88 18.22 -13.54
N MET A 19 -18.96 17.51 -13.18
CA MET A 19 -19.93 16.98 -14.13
C MET A 19 -20.65 18.07 -14.90
N ALA A 20 -21.05 19.17 -14.24
CA ALA A 20 -21.66 20.31 -14.87
C ALA A 20 -20.71 21.00 -15.87
N LEU A 21 -19.44 21.18 -15.50
CA LEU A 21 -18.42 21.73 -16.42
C LEU A 21 -18.17 20.80 -17.61
N SER A 22 -18.13 19.47 -17.38
CA SER A 22 -17.99 18.49 -18.47
C SER A 22 -19.19 18.52 -19.42
N LEU A 23 -20.40 18.66 -18.88
CA LEU A 23 -21.63 18.82 -19.68
C LEU A 23 -21.61 20.14 -20.49
N ALA A 24 -21.19 21.23 -19.85
CA ALA A 24 -21.04 22.53 -20.53
C ALA A 24 -19.99 22.45 -21.65
N SER A 25 -18.84 21.81 -21.42
CA SER A 25 -17.82 21.58 -22.44
C SER A 25 -18.38 20.78 -23.63
N ALA A 26 -19.14 19.73 -23.35
CA ALA A 26 -19.76 18.90 -24.38
C ALA A 26 -20.80 19.70 -25.19
N ALA A 27 -21.64 20.47 -24.52
CA ALA A 27 -22.64 21.33 -25.20
C ALA A 27 -21.98 22.41 -26.08
N LEU A 28 -20.92 23.05 -25.59
CA LEU A 28 -20.13 24.01 -26.37
C LEU A 28 -19.45 23.35 -27.57
N GLY A 29 -18.94 22.12 -27.44
CA GLY A 29 -18.36 21.36 -28.55
C GLY A 29 -19.38 21.08 -29.67
N ILE A 30 -20.60 20.66 -29.32
CA ILE A 30 -21.70 20.45 -30.25
C ILE A 30 -22.14 21.80 -30.87
N GLY A 31 -22.24 22.84 -30.04
CA GLY A 31 -22.57 24.20 -30.48
C GLY A 31 -21.54 24.75 -31.47
N LEU A 32 -20.25 24.46 -31.29
CA LEU A 32 -19.21 24.85 -32.24
C LEU A 32 -19.38 24.14 -33.59
N ILE A 33 -19.70 22.83 -33.59
CA ILE A 33 -19.99 22.09 -34.83
C ILE A 33 -21.21 22.69 -35.52
N ALA A 34 -22.28 22.99 -34.79
CA ALA A 34 -23.47 23.63 -35.32
C ALA A 34 -23.16 25.03 -35.89
N PHE A 35 -22.33 25.83 -35.22
CA PHE A 35 -21.87 27.13 -35.72
C PHE A 35 -21.11 27.01 -37.04
N ILE A 36 -20.16 26.04 -37.12
CA ILE A 36 -19.42 25.78 -38.36
C ILE A 36 -20.39 25.42 -39.49
N ASN A 37 -21.34 24.51 -39.24
CA ASN A 37 -22.33 24.12 -40.23
C ASN A 37 -23.15 25.31 -40.73
N GLN A 38 -23.80 26.01 -39.82
CA GLN A 38 -24.78 27.06 -40.18
C GLN A 38 -24.13 28.32 -40.76
N ARG A 39 -23.04 28.80 -40.16
CA ARG A 39 -22.43 30.09 -40.53
C ARG A 39 -21.31 29.95 -41.57
N LEU A 40 -20.52 28.89 -41.54
CA LEU A 40 -19.36 28.73 -42.42
C LEU A 40 -19.66 27.85 -43.65
N ILE A 41 -20.54 26.84 -43.53
CA ILE A 41 -20.82 25.90 -44.62
C ILE A 41 -22.11 26.25 -45.35
N GLU A 42 -23.25 26.39 -44.65
CA GLU A 42 -24.56 26.61 -45.29
C GLU A 42 -24.72 28.03 -45.80
N THR A 43 -24.48 29.04 -44.97
CA THR A 43 -24.70 30.44 -45.35
C THR A 43 -23.52 31.07 -46.07
N ALA A 44 -22.32 30.46 -45.98
CA ALA A 44 -21.06 31.03 -46.47
C ALA A 44 -20.94 32.52 -46.11
N ASP A 45 -21.20 32.84 -44.84
CA ASP A 45 -21.28 34.21 -44.34
C ASP A 45 -19.97 34.95 -44.55
N THR A 46 -19.97 36.00 -45.36
CA THR A 46 -18.82 36.83 -45.71
C THR A 46 -18.56 37.96 -44.71
N SER A 47 -19.34 38.03 -43.63
CA SER A 47 -19.18 39.04 -42.59
C SER A 47 -17.83 38.88 -41.86
N LEU A 48 -17.08 39.97 -41.73
CA LEU A 48 -15.84 40.00 -40.99
C LEU A 48 -16.01 39.67 -39.48
N LEU A 49 -17.22 39.72 -38.96
CA LEU A 49 -17.55 39.42 -37.55
C LEU A 49 -17.61 37.91 -37.26
N VAL A 50 -17.77 37.05 -38.27
CA VAL A 50 -17.83 35.58 -38.09
C VAL A 50 -16.54 35.03 -37.51
N LEU A 51 -15.37 35.57 -37.91
CA LEU A 51 -14.08 35.12 -37.39
C LEU A 51 -13.90 35.43 -35.89
N PRO A 52 -14.15 36.65 -35.38
CA PRO A 52 -14.12 36.94 -33.95
C PRO A 52 -15.12 36.09 -33.14
N GLU A 53 -16.34 35.88 -33.63
CA GLU A 53 -17.34 35.01 -32.98
C GLU A 53 -16.83 33.56 -32.87
N PHE A 54 -16.28 33.02 -33.94
CA PHE A 54 -15.69 31.68 -33.98
C PHE A 54 -14.51 31.54 -33.01
N LEU A 55 -13.57 32.49 -33.01
CA LEU A 55 -12.44 32.52 -32.09
C LEU A 55 -12.89 32.66 -30.64
N GLY A 56 -13.93 33.47 -30.39
CA GLY A 56 -14.53 33.59 -29.05
C GLY A 56 -15.11 32.26 -28.54
N LEU A 57 -15.83 31.52 -29.39
CA LEU A 57 -16.35 30.19 -29.07
C LEU A 57 -15.23 29.17 -28.81
N LEU A 58 -14.16 29.21 -29.62
CA LEU A 58 -12.99 28.36 -29.41
C LEU A 58 -12.29 28.62 -28.06
N LEU A 59 -12.08 29.90 -27.74
CA LEU A 59 -11.50 30.31 -26.46
C LEU A 59 -12.39 29.91 -25.28
N LEU A 60 -13.70 30.08 -25.42
CA LEU A 60 -14.65 29.64 -24.38
C LEU A 60 -14.64 28.13 -24.20
N LEU A 61 -14.66 27.37 -25.31
CA LEU A 61 -14.56 25.90 -25.26
C LEU A 61 -13.25 25.47 -24.61
N MET A 62 -12.14 26.08 -25.00
CA MET A 62 -10.82 25.79 -24.39
C MET A 62 -10.83 26.07 -22.88
N ALA A 63 -11.35 27.24 -22.47
CA ALA A 63 -11.38 27.62 -21.04
C ALA A 63 -12.27 26.68 -20.22
N VAL A 64 -13.45 26.30 -20.70
CA VAL A 64 -14.37 25.40 -20.00
C VAL A 64 -13.82 23.97 -19.95
N THR A 65 -13.26 23.50 -21.06
CA THR A 65 -12.65 22.14 -21.12
C THR A 65 -11.45 22.05 -20.19
N LEU A 66 -10.52 23.02 -20.24
CA LEU A 66 -9.38 23.09 -19.36
C LEU A 66 -9.81 23.20 -17.90
N GLY A 67 -10.77 24.07 -17.60
CA GLY A 67 -11.34 24.21 -16.25
C GLY A 67 -11.94 22.91 -15.72
N SER A 68 -12.69 22.19 -16.55
CA SER A 68 -13.24 20.86 -16.22
C SER A 68 -12.14 19.84 -15.92
N GLN A 69 -11.11 19.78 -16.78
CA GLN A 69 -9.99 18.85 -16.61
C GLN A 69 -9.16 19.16 -15.36
N LEU A 70 -8.86 20.44 -15.10
CA LEU A 70 -8.13 20.86 -13.89
C LEU A 70 -8.92 20.58 -12.62
N ALA A 71 -10.20 20.90 -12.60
CA ALA A 71 -11.08 20.62 -11.46
C ALA A 71 -11.13 19.13 -11.15
N LEU A 72 -11.22 18.29 -12.19
CA LEU A 72 -11.22 16.84 -12.06
C LEU A 72 -9.89 16.29 -11.54
N THR A 73 -8.79 16.71 -12.14
CA THR A 73 -7.45 16.29 -11.72
C THR A 73 -7.22 16.63 -10.26
N THR A 74 -7.60 17.84 -9.86
CA THR A 74 -7.50 18.30 -8.47
C THR A 74 -8.35 17.42 -7.54
N LEU A 75 -9.61 17.16 -7.90
CA LEU A 75 -10.51 16.30 -7.13
C LEU A 75 -9.97 14.87 -7.02
N GLY A 76 -9.46 14.29 -8.13
CA GLY A 76 -8.89 12.97 -8.17
C GLY A 76 -7.68 12.83 -7.24
N HIS A 77 -6.75 13.76 -7.27
CA HIS A 77 -5.57 13.73 -6.41
C HIS A 77 -5.89 13.95 -4.93
N HIS A 78 -6.87 14.80 -4.60
CA HIS A 78 -7.35 14.95 -3.22
C HIS A 78 -7.98 13.66 -2.70
N PHE A 79 -8.81 13.00 -3.52
CA PHE A 79 -9.39 11.71 -3.18
C PHE A 79 -8.31 10.64 -2.90
N VAL A 80 -7.31 10.55 -3.76
CA VAL A 80 -6.21 9.60 -3.61
C VAL A 80 -5.37 9.88 -2.37
N TYR A 81 -5.02 11.15 -2.13
CA TYR A 81 -4.31 11.55 -0.92
C TYR A 81 -5.07 11.09 0.32
N ARG A 82 -6.36 11.36 0.37
CA ARG A 82 -7.22 10.96 1.50
C ARG A 82 -7.31 9.44 1.64
N LEU A 83 -7.54 8.73 0.52
CA LEU A 83 -7.63 7.28 0.52
C LEU A 83 -6.34 6.63 1.05
N ARG A 84 -5.18 7.10 0.62
CA ARG A 84 -3.88 6.63 1.13
C ARG A 84 -3.70 6.94 2.61
N SER A 85 -4.02 8.16 3.03
CA SER A 85 -3.90 8.57 4.43
C SER A 85 -4.81 7.76 5.34
N GLU A 86 -6.06 7.54 4.93
CA GLU A 86 -7.01 6.68 5.65
C GLU A 86 -6.53 5.22 5.69
N PHE A 87 -5.97 4.71 4.60
CA PHE A 87 -5.47 3.33 4.54
C PHE A 87 -4.26 3.14 5.45
N ILE A 88 -3.29 4.06 5.45
CA ILE A 88 -2.15 4.04 6.38
C ILE A 88 -2.62 4.10 7.83
N LYS A 89 -3.55 5.02 8.14
CA LYS A 89 -4.07 5.13 9.51
C LYS A 89 -4.79 3.84 9.96
N ARG A 90 -5.57 3.23 9.07
CA ARG A 90 -6.22 1.95 9.34
C ARG A 90 -5.22 0.80 9.56
N ILE A 91 -4.11 0.78 8.82
CA ILE A 91 -3.02 -0.19 9.06
C ILE A 91 -2.43 0.00 10.46
N LEU A 92 -2.16 1.26 10.85
CA LEU A 92 -1.60 1.58 12.17
C LEU A 92 -2.55 1.22 13.33
N ASP A 93 -3.86 1.32 13.12
CA ASP A 93 -4.88 0.99 14.11
C ASP A 93 -5.28 -0.51 14.10
N THR A 94 -4.82 -1.28 13.11
CA THR A 94 -5.12 -2.72 13.01
C THR A 94 -4.15 -3.53 13.88
N HIS A 95 -4.66 -4.57 14.53
CA HIS A 95 -3.83 -5.47 15.33
C HIS A 95 -2.69 -6.09 14.52
N VAL A 96 -1.51 -6.19 15.13
CA VAL A 96 -0.28 -6.69 14.52
C VAL A 96 -0.50 -8.10 13.93
N GLU A 97 -1.17 -8.98 14.65
CA GLU A 97 -1.51 -10.32 14.19
C GLU A 97 -2.21 -10.32 12.82
N ARG A 98 -3.18 -9.39 12.62
CA ARG A 98 -3.90 -9.27 11.34
C ARG A 98 -2.98 -8.75 10.22
N ILE A 99 -2.10 -7.82 10.53
CA ILE A 99 -1.12 -7.29 9.57
C ILE A 99 -0.13 -8.38 9.13
N GLU A 100 0.34 -9.21 10.06
CA GLU A 100 1.21 -10.35 9.76
C GLU A 100 0.52 -11.41 8.90
N GLN A 101 -0.76 -11.73 9.18
CA GLN A 101 -1.56 -12.65 8.35
C GLN A 101 -1.74 -12.16 6.91
N LEU A 102 -1.92 -10.85 6.71
CA LEU A 102 -2.04 -10.25 5.38
C LEU A 102 -0.72 -10.23 4.61
N GLY A 103 0.37 -10.12 5.34
CA GLY A 103 1.72 -10.00 4.81
C GLY A 103 2.04 -8.60 4.24
N SER A 104 3.28 -8.16 4.43
CA SER A 104 3.74 -6.83 4.00
C SER A 104 3.64 -6.61 2.49
N ALA A 105 3.90 -7.64 1.68
CA ALA A 105 3.82 -7.56 0.23
C ALA A 105 2.40 -7.24 -0.26
N SER A 106 1.38 -7.88 0.34
CA SER A 106 -0.03 -7.67 -0.01
C SER A 106 -0.50 -6.26 0.32
N LEU A 107 -0.11 -5.76 1.50
CA LEU A 107 -0.41 -4.39 1.95
C LEU A 107 0.32 -3.33 1.10
N LEU A 108 1.59 -3.57 0.76
CA LEU A 108 2.36 -2.69 -0.09
C LEU A 108 1.76 -2.60 -1.50
N ALA A 109 1.32 -3.74 -2.07
CA ALA A 109 0.59 -3.77 -3.34
C ALA A 109 -0.72 -2.97 -3.25
N GLY A 110 -1.44 -3.08 -2.13
CA GLY A 110 -2.64 -2.27 -1.86
C GLY A 110 -2.35 -0.77 -1.88
N LEU A 111 -1.32 -0.33 -1.16
CA LEU A 111 -0.91 1.08 -1.06
C LEU A 111 -0.37 1.66 -2.39
N THR A 112 0.19 0.83 -3.24
CA THR A 112 0.84 1.25 -4.50
C THR A 112 -0.04 0.99 -5.71
N SER A 113 -0.10 -0.25 -6.20
CA SER A 113 -0.76 -0.59 -7.46
C SER A 113 -2.28 -0.51 -7.38
N ASP A 114 -2.90 -0.98 -6.30
CA ASP A 114 -4.36 -0.99 -6.17
C ASP A 114 -4.90 0.44 -6.03
N VAL A 115 -4.28 1.27 -5.19
CA VAL A 115 -4.65 2.69 -5.07
C VAL A 115 -4.39 3.44 -6.39
N ARG A 116 -3.30 3.13 -7.11
CA ARG A 116 -3.03 3.72 -8.43
C ARG A 116 -4.11 3.36 -9.45
N ASN A 117 -4.57 2.10 -9.49
CA ASN A 117 -5.64 1.68 -10.38
C ASN A 117 -6.96 2.42 -10.10
N ILE A 118 -7.29 2.61 -8.82
CA ILE A 118 -8.44 3.42 -8.40
C ILE A 118 -8.27 4.87 -8.88
N THR A 119 -7.05 5.44 -8.75
CA THR A 119 -6.74 6.80 -9.20
C THR A 119 -6.97 6.98 -10.70
N ILE A 120 -6.41 6.07 -11.51
CA ILE A 120 -6.53 6.13 -12.97
C ILE A 120 -8.01 6.07 -13.40
N ALA A 121 -8.79 5.19 -12.78
CA ALA A 121 -10.22 5.09 -13.05
C ALA A 121 -10.98 6.37 -12.69
N PHE A 122 -10.63 6.98 -11.57
CA PHE A 122 -11.25 8.22 -11.12
C PHE A 122 -10.98 9.38 -12.10
N VAL A 123 -9.75 9.49 -12.58
CA VAL A 123 -9.36 10.49 -13.60
C VAL A 123 -10.04 10.22 -14.94
N ARG A 124 -10.28 8.94 -15.28
CA ARG A 124 -10.94 8.56 -16.54
C ARG A 124 -12.46 8.62 -16.53
N LEU A 125 -13.08 8.69 -15.37
CA LEU A 125 -14.54 8.71 -15.26
C LEU A 125 -15.21 9.84 -16.03
N PRO A 126 -14.74 11.10 -16.01
CA PRO A 126 -15.32 12.17 -16.80
C PRO A 126 -15.06 12.06 -18.30
N GLU A 127 -13.94 11.45 -18.71
CA GLU A 127 -13.74 11.14 -20.14
C GLU A 127 -14.87 10.24 -20.64
N LEU A 128 -15.25 9.23 -19.83
CA LEU A 128 -16.39 8.36 -20.12
C LEU A 128 -17.70 9.16 -20.22
N VAL A 129 -17.98 9.97 -19.21
CA VAL A 129 -19.24 10.75 -19.16
C VAL A 129 -19.28 11.78 -20.28
N GLN A 130 -18.21 12.52 -20.50
CA GLN A 130 -18.10 13.49 -21.59
C GLN A 130 -18.25 12.81 -22.95
N GLY A 131 -17.59 11.66 -23.14
CA GLY A 131 -17.70 10.88 -24.38
C GLY A 131 -19.13 10.40 -24.66
N ILE A 132 -19.86 9.93 -23.63
CA ILE A 132 -21.27 9.52 -23.74
C ILE A 132 -22.15 10.72 -24.10
N ILE A 133 -21.99 11.84 -23.39
CA ILE A 133 -22.80 13.05 -23.62
C ILE A 133 -22.56 13.59 -25.01
N LEU A 134 -21.30 13.72 -25.45
CA LEU A 134 -20.94 14.16 -26.79
C LEU A 134 -21.54 13.25 -27.87
N THR A 135 -21.44 11.93 -27.66
CA THR A 135 -21.96 10.94 -28.61
C THR A 135 -23.48 11.06 -28.75
N ILE A 136 -24.21 11.11 -27.63
CA ILE A 136 -25.68 11.23 -27.65
C ILE A 136 -26.10 12.56 -28.25
N GLY A 137 -25.47 13.67 -27.81
CA GLY A 137 -25.82 15.01 -28.31
C GLY A 137 -25.50 15.20 -29.78
N SER A 138 -24.34 14.70 -30.25
CA SER A 138 -23.99 14.71 -31.66
C SER A 138 -24.93 13.83 -32.50
N ALA A 139 -25.29 12.65 -31.99
CA ALA A 139 -26.27 11.79 -32.68
C ALA A 139 -27.64 12.47 -32.80
N ALA A 140 -28.10 13.16 -31.75
CA ALA A 140 -29.33 13.93 -31.81
C ALA A 140 -29.24 15.07 -32.85
N TYR A 141 -28.14 15.80 -32.90
CA TYR A 141 -27.90 16.85 -33.90
C TYR A 141 -27.85 16.27 -35.32
N LEU A 142 -27.12 15.19 -35.56
CA LEU A 142 -27.05 14.54 -36.88
C LEU A 142 -28.39 13.94 -37.31
N TRP A 143 -29.21 13.46 -36.37
CA TRP A 143 -30.57 13.00 -36.65
C TRP A 143 -31.45 14.11 -37.23
N MET A 144 -31.31 15.32 -36.70
CA MET A 144 -32.07 16.50 -37.22
C MET A 144 -31.64 16.86 -38.64
N LEU A 145 -30.40 16.60 -39.04
CA LEU A 145 -29.91 16.88 -40.39
C LEU A 145 -30.34 15.80 -41.40
N SER A 146 -30.17 14.52 -41.07
CA SER A 146 -30.61 13.41 -41.90
C SER A 146 -30.69 12.09 -41.12
N GLY A 147 -31.87 11.64 -40.71
CA GLY A 147 -32.05 10.39 -39.96
C GLY A 147 -31.62 9.14 -40.75
N LYS A 148 -31.76 9.12 -42.08
CA LYS A 148 -31.33 7.99 -42.94
C LYS A 148 -29.82 7.82 -42.91
N MET A 149 -29.06 8.90 -43.05
CA MET A 149 -27.61 8.89 -43.01
C MET A 149 -27.13 8.48 -41.63
N LEU A 150 -27.80 8.93 -40.55
CA LEU A 150 -27.41 8.55 -39.17
C LEU A 150 -27.55 7.05 -38.96
N LEU A 151 -28.61 6.40 -39.41
CA LEU A 151 -28.77 4.96 -39.24
C LEU A 151 -27.60 4.15 -39.84
N VAL A 152 -27.20 4.48 -41.07
CA VAL A 152 -26.09 3.80 -41.75
C VAL A 152 -24.76 4.11 -41.10
N THR A 153 -24.49 5.37 -40.73
CA THR A 153 -23.26 5.75 -40.03
C THR A 153 -23.21 5.14 -38.62
N ALA A 154 -24.33 5.02 -37.93
CA ALA A 154 -24.39 4.36 -36.62
C ALA A 154 -24.07 2.86 -36.73
N ILE A 155 -24.58 2.17 -37.74
CA ILE A 155 -24.23 0.76 -38.01
C ILE A 155 -22.74 0.64 -38.33
N TRP A 156 -22.19 1.51 -39.17
CA TRP A 156 -20.77 1.54 -39.49
C TRP A 156 -19.90 1.77 -38.25
N MET A 157 -20.30 2.71 -37.39
CA MET A 157 -19.63 2.98 -36.13
C MET A 157 -19.73 1.81 -35.16
N ALA A 158 -20.88 1.12 -35.08
CA ALA A 158 -21.05 -0.08 -34.29
C ALA A 158 -20.09 -1.21 -34.73
N VAL A 159 -19.95 -1.42 -36.06
CA VAL A 159 -18.97 -2.37 -36.63
C VAL A 159 -17.53 -1.94 -36.29
N THR A 160 -17.24 -0.66 -36.39
CA THR A 160 -15.92 -0.11 -36.03
C THR A 160 -15.58 -0.38 -34.56
N ILE A 161 -16.51 -0.09 -33.66
CA ILE A 161 -16.35 -0.30 -32.20
C ILE A 161 -16.24 -1.79 -31.90
N TRP A 162 -17.08 -2.63 -32.49
CA TRP A 162 -17.04 -4.08 -32.29
C TRP A 162 -15.71 -4.69 -32.72
N GLY A 163 -15.21 -4.35 -33.93
CA GLY A 163 -13.91 -4.81 -34.44
C GLY A 163 -12.75 -4.34 -33.54
N GLY A 164 -12.79 -3.09 -33.10
CA GLY A 164 -11.85 -2.53 -32.13
C GLY A 164 -11.89 -3.28 -30.79
N PHE A 165 -13.08 -3.57 -30.27
CA PHE A 165 -13.26 -4.30 -29.02
C PHE A 165 -12.70 -5.73 -29.12
N VAL A 166 -12.91 -6.45 -30.21
CA VAL A 166 -12.36 -7.79 -30.42
C VAL A 166 -10.82 -7.78 -30.39
N LEU A 167 -10.20 -6.77 -31.01
CA LEU A 167 -8.74 -6.61 -31.01
C LEU A 167 -8.22 -6.25 -29.61
N VAL A 168 -8.86 -5.32 -28.93
CA VAL A 168 -8.50 -4.90 -27.57
C VAL A 168 -8.69 -6.03 -26.56
N ALA A 169 -9.73 -6.86 -26.69
CA ALA A 169 -9.92 -8.03 -25.85
C ALA A 169 -8.73 -9.01 -25.92
N ARG A 170 -8.13 -9.17 -27.12
CA ARG A 170 -6.90 -9.97 -27.28
C ARG A 170 -5.69 -9.31 -26.59
N VAL A 171 -5.59 -7.99 -26.63
CA VAL A 171 -4.56 -7.26 -25.85
C VAL A 171 -4.65 -7.62 -24.38
N TYR A 172 -5.86 -7.52 -23.79
CA TYR A 172 -6.06 -7.84 -22.37
C TYR A 172 -5.69 -9.29 -22.02
N LYS A 173 -5.99 -10.25 -22.91
CA LYS A 173 -5.61 -11.65 -22.70
C LYS A 173 -4.09 -11.81 -22.59
N HIS A 174 -3.34 -11.19 -23.52
CA HIS A 174 -1.87 -11.24 -23.49
C HIS A 174 -1.29 -10.44 -22.30
N MET A 175 -1.90 -9.32 -21.93
CA MET A 175 -1.49 -8.53 -20.76
C MET A 175 -1.70 -9.25 -19.43
N ALA A 176 -2.70 -10.13 -19.33
CA ALA A 176 -2.89 -10.96 -18.13
C ALA A 176 -1.73 -11.94 -17.94
N THR A 177 -1.37 -12.69 -19.01
CA THR A 177 -0.21 -13.61 -18.98
C THR A 177 1.10 -12.84 -18.79
N LEU A 178 1.22 -11.65 -19.39
CA LEU A 178 2.41 -10.80 -19.24
C LEU A 178 2.67 -10.45 -17.77
N ARG A 179 1.64 -10.16 -16.97
CA ARG A 179 1.80 -9.89 -15.55
C ARG A 179 2.33 -11.08 -14.77
N GLU A 180 1.82 -12.28 -15.06
CA GLU A 180 2.32 -13.51 -14.42
C GLU A 180 3.79 -13.75 -14.76
N THR A 181 4.17 -13.51 -16.02
CA THR A 181 5.57 -13.67 -16.48
C THR A 181 6.46 -12.55 -15.91
N GLU A 182 5.94 -11.35 -15.75
CA GLU A 182 6.65 -10.24 -15.11
C GLU A 182 6.99 -10.56 -13.65
N ASP A 183 6.07 -11.17 -12.89
CA ASP A 183 6.31 -11.61 -11.52
C ASP A 183 7.42 -12.68 -11.45
N LYS A 184 7.48 -13.62 -12.44
CA LYS A 184 8.59 -14.59 -12.56
C LYS A 184 9.91 -13.88 -12.80
N LEU A 185 9.95 -12.93 -13.76
CA LEU A 185 11.16 -12.14 -14.04
C LEU A 185 11.64 -11.34 -12.82
N TYR A 186 10.73 -10.78 -12.02
CA TYR A 186 11.11 -10.13 -10.76
C TYR A 186 11.79 -11.09 -9.79
N THR A 187 11.26 -12.32 -9.69
CA THR A 187 11.88 -13.37 -8.87
C THR A 187 13.27 -13.73 -9.38
N ASP A 188 13.45 -13.83 -10.70
CA ASP A 188 14.76 -14.08 -11.31
C ASP A 188 15.74 -12.95 -11.04
N PHE A 189 15.31 -11.69 -11.18
CA PHE A 189 16.14 -10.52 -10.86
C PHE A 189 16.53 -10.53 -9.39
N GLN A 190 15.60 -10.83 -8.48
CA GLN A 190 15.89 -10.92 -7.06
C GLN A 190 16.90 -12.06 -6.78
N THR A 191 16.72 -13.22 -7.39
CA THR A 191 17.65 -14.36 -7.30
C THR A 191 19.07 -13.96 -7.73
N VAL A 192 19.20 -13.21 -8.83
CA VAL A 192 20.52 -12.74 -9.31
C VAL A 192 21.13 -11.70 -8.38
N LEU A 193 20.32 -10.77 -7.88
CA LEU A 193 20.81 -9.66 -7.04
C LEU A 193 21.17 -10.13 -5.61
N GLU A 194 20.30 -10.92 -5.00
CA GLU A 194 20.50 -11.42 -3.63
C GLU A 194 21.51 -12.57 -3.60
N GLY A 195 21.45 -13.50 -4.58
CA GLY A 195 22.36 -14.62 -4.73
C GLY A 195 23.70 -14.29 -5.41
N ARG A 196 24.03 -12.99 -5.58
CA ARG A 196 25.21 -12.55 -6.36
C ARG A 196 26.51 -13.17 -5.89
N LYS A 197 26.71 -13.32 -4.57
CA LYS A 197 27.95 -13.85 -4.00
C LYS A 197 28.12 -15.33 -4.38
N GLU A 198 27.07 -16.11 -4.21
CA GLU A 198 26.99 -17.54 -4.52
C GLU A 198 27.14 -17.79 -6.04
N LEU A 199 26.48 -16.98 -6.85
CA LEU A 199 26.56 -17.03 -8.31
C LEU A 199 27.96 -16.62 -8.83
N THR A 200 28.63 -15.71 -8.14
CA THR A 200 30.01 -15.32 -8.49
C THR A 200 31.01 -16.42 -8.14
N LEU A 201 30.81 -17.11 -7.02
CA LEU A 201 31.64 -18.25 -6.61
C LEU A 201 31.40 -19.51 -7.43
N ASN A 202 30.17 -19.71 -7.90
CA ASN A 202 29.77 -20.89 -8.69
C ASN A 202 29.24 -20.45 -10.05
N ARG A 203 30.11 -20.44 -11.05
CA ARG A 203 29.79 -20.01 -12.43
C ARG A 203 28.83 -20.97 -13.13
N GLU A 204 28.85 -22.25 -12.83
CA GLU A 204 27.95 -23.26 -13.39
C GLU A 204 26.51 -23.01 -12.90
N ARG A 205 26.34 -22.66 -11.63
CA ARG A 205 25.04 -22.23 -11.10
C ARG A 205 24.56 -20.92 -11.75
N ALA A 206 25.47 -19.97 -11.99
CA ALA A 206 25.12 -18.72 -12.66
C ALA A 206 24.64 -18.99 -14.10
N GLU A 207 25.32 -19.87 -14.82
CA GLU A 207 24.94 -20.30 -16.16
C GLU A 207 23.57 -21.01 -16.16
N TYR A 208 23.33 -21.89 -15.18
CA TYR A 208 22.03 -22.55 -15.03
C TYR A 208 20.89 -21.55 -14.79
N VAL A 209 21.07 -20.61 -13.87
CA VAL A 209 20.08 -19.56 -13.57
C VAL A 209 19.79 -18.73 -14.81
N PHE A 210 20.82 -18.33 -15.53
CA PHE A 210 20.67 -17.51 -16.74
C PHE A 210 19.95 -18.26 -17.85
N ASN A 211 20.40 -19.48 -18.18
CA ASN A 211 19.91 -20.22 -19.35
C ASN A 211 18.57 -20.94 -19.10
N ASN A 212 18.34 -21.45 -17.87
CA ASN A 212 17.20 -22.31 -17.58
C ASN A 212 16.07 -21.61 -16.79
N LEU A 213 16.34 -20.45 -16.16
CA LEU A 213 15.30 -19.66 -15.49
C LEU A 213 15.04 -18.36 -16.25
N TYR A 214 16.00 -17.46 -16.28
CA TYR A 214 15.82 -16.12 -16.86
C TYR A 214 15.50 -16.13 -18.36
N ILE A 215 16.24 -16.86 -19.18
CA ILE A 215 16.06 -16.83 -20.65
C ILE A 215 14.67 -17.34 -21.08
N PRO A 216 14.14 -18.47 -20.56
CA PRO A 216 12.79 -18.92 -20.89
C PRO A 216 11.72 -17.90 -20.51
N ASP A 217 11.79 -17.34 -19.29
CA ASP A 217 10.80 -16.37 -18.80
C ASP A 217 10.89 -15.05 -19.58
N ALA A 218 12.10 -14.58 -19.90
CA ALA A 218 12.32 -13.41 -20.75
C ALA A 218 11.80 -13.61 -22.19
N GLN A 219 11.91 -14.83 -22.74
CA GLN A 219 11.36 -15.14 -24.05
C GLN A 219 9.84 -15.19 -24.05
N GLU A 220 9.23 -15.76 -23.00
CA GLU A 220 7.78 -15.78 -22.80
C GLU A 220 7.24 -14.35 -22.68
N TYR A 221 7.87 -13.51 -21.85
CA TYR A 221 7.55 -12.09 -21.71
C TYR A 221 7.61 -11.37 -23.06
N ARG A 222 8.73 -11.53 -23.80
CA ARG A 222 8.92 -10.93 -25.13
C ARG A 222 7.82 -11.36 -26.11
N HIS A 223 7.44 -12.65 -26.10
CA HIS A 223 6.40 -13.15 -26.98
C HIS A 223 5.06 -12.47 -26.70
N HIS A 224 4.66 -12.38 -25.43
CA HIS A 224 3.38 -11.81 -25.04
C HIS A 224 3.32 -10.30 -25.23
N ILE A 225 4.42 -9.55 -24.96
CA ILE A 225 4.45 -8.09 -25.17
C ILE A 225 4.34 -7.75 -26.67
N ILE A 226 5.08 -8.46 -27.54
CA ILE A 226 4.98 -8.26 -28.99
C ILE A 226 3.56 -8.53 -29.48
N ARG A 227 2.89 -9.59 -29.00
CA ARG A 227 1.50 -9.89 -29.37
C ARG A 227 0.53 -8.82 -28.87
N ALA A 228 0.68 -8.37 -27.62
CA ALA A 228 -0.15 -7.31 -27.06
C ALA A 228 -0.02 -6.02 -27.89
N ASP A 229 1.21 -5.60 -28.20
CA ASP A 229 1.48 -4.40 -28.99
C ASP A 229 0.96 -4.54 -30.43
N THR A 230 1.11 -5.72 -31.06
CA THR A 230 0.58 -5.98 -32.40
C THR A 230 -0.94 -5.82 -32.44
N PHE A 231 -1.66 -6.40 -31.47
CA PHE A 231 -3.12 -6.24 -31.39
C PHE A 231 -3.53 -4.80 -31.07
N HIS A 232 -2.78 -4.11 -30.21
CA HIS A 232 -3.03 -2.71 -29.89
C HIS A 232 -2.87 -1.83 -31.14
N LEU A 233 -1.76 -1.94 -31.85
CA LEU A 233 -1.52 -1.19 -33.09
C LEU A 233 -2.55 -1.55 -34.17
N SER A 234 -2.94 -2.82 -34.25
CA SER A 234 -4.02 -3.24 -35.16
C SER A 234 -5.35 -2.61 -34.82
N ALA A 235 -5.69 -2.49 -33.53
CA ALA A 235 -6.93 -1.82 -33.10
C ALA A 235 -6.92 -0.31 -33.43
N VAL A 236 -5.78 0.36 -33.24
CA VAL A 236 -5.61 1.77 -33.60
C VAL A 236 -5.73 1.96 -35.11
N ASN A 237 -5.04 1.14 -35.91
CA ASN A 237 -5.12 1.20 -37.37
C ASN A 237 -6.52 0.87 -37.90
N TRP A 238 -7.18 -0.16 -37.34
CA TRP A 238 -8.58 -0.49 -37.64
C TRP A 238 -9.48 0.73 -37.43
N SER A 239 -9.39 1.36 -36.27
CA SER A 239 -10.18 2.55 -35.95
C SER A 239 -9.92 3.70 -36.93
N ASN A 240 -8.65 3.95 -37.30
CA ASN A 240 -8.27 5.01 -38.23
C ASN A 240 -8.85 4.77 -39.65
N ILE A 241 -8.69 3.56 -40.14
CA ILE A 241 -9.14 3.18 -41.51
C ILE A 241 -10.67 3.20 -41.58
N MET A 242 -11.35 2.64 -40.57
CA MET A 242 -12.81 2.63 -40.53
C MET A 242 -13.40 4.03 -40.42
N MET A 243 -12.69 4.95 -39.73
CA MET A 243 -13.12 6.36 -39.65
C MET A 243 -12.99 7.06 -41.00
N LEU A 244 -11.91 6.85 -41.75
CA LEU A 244 -11.78 7.33 -43.12
C LEU A 244 -12.86 6.72 -44.02
N GLY A 245 -13.14 5.43 -43.85
CA GLY A 245 -14.24 4.75 -44.56
C GLY A 245 -15.61 5.35 -44.26
N ALA A 246 -15.86 5.76 -43.01
CA ALA A 246 -17.10 6.44 -42.63
C ALA A 246 -17.28 7.77 -43.36
N ILE A 247 -16.20 8.55 -43.50
CA ILE A 247 -16.23 9.82 -44.26
C ILE A 247 -16.58 9.55 -45.73
N GLY A 248 -15.90 8.59 -46.36
CA GLY A 248 -16.21 8.19 -47.74
C GLY A 248 -17.65 7.72 -47.93
N LEU A 249 -18.15 6.92 -46.99
CA LEU A 249 -19.51 6.41 -46.97
C LEU A 249 -20.54 7.56 -46.88
N VAL A 250 -20.29 8.55 -46.02
CA VAL A 250 -21.15 9.72 -45.84
C VAL A 250 -21.25 10.52 -47.14
N PHE A 251 -20.12 10.82 -47.80
CA PHE A 251 -20.14 11.53 -49.08
C PHE A 251 -20.79 10.71 -50.21
N TRP A 252 -20.57 9.38 -50.21
CA TRP A 252 -21.25 8.52 -51.18
C TRP A 252 -22.76 8.51 -50.99
N MET A 253 -23.27 8.46 -49.74
CA MET A 253 -24.70 8.51 -49.45
C MET A 253 -25.32 9.87 -49.88
N ALA A 254 -24.62 10.95 -49.63
CA ALA A 254 -25.09 12.29 -50.03
C ALA A 254 -25.14 12.44 -51.56
N ASN A 255 -24.02 12.17 -52.23
CA ASN A 255 -23.86 12.48 -53.66
C ASN A 255 -24.49 11.43 -54.58
N SER A 256 -24.38 10.11 -54.23
CA SER A 256 -24.86 9.04 -55.11
C SER A 256 -26.32 8.63 -54.81
N LEU A 257 -26.72 8.64 -53.53
CA LEU A 257 -28.08 8.27 -53.12
C LEU A 257 -29.01 9.49 -52.98
N GLY A 258 -28.44 10.71 -52.94
CA GLY A 258 -29.22 11.95 -52.82
C GLY A 258 -29.96 12.07 -51.47
N TRP A 259 -29.41 11.46 -50.39
CA TRP A 259 -30.07 11.46 -49.08
C TRP A 259 -29.91 12.78 -48.33
N ALA A 260 -28.95 13.58 -48.70
CA ALA A 260 -28.70 14.90 -48.16
C ALA A 260 -27.79 15.71 -49.10
N ASP A 261 -27.68 17.00 -48.83
CA ASP A 261 -26.78 17.90 -49.57
C ASP A 261 -25.32 17.67 -49.15
N THR A 262 -24.36 18.04 -50.02
CA THR A 262 -22.92 17.93 -49.76
C THR A 262 -22.50 18.67 -48.48
N ASN A 263 -23.18 19.79 -48.13
CA ASN A 263 -22.95 20.55 -46.90
C ASN A 263 -23.26 19.69 -45.66
N VAL A 264 -24.33 18.91 -45.68
CA VAL A 264 -24.71 17.98 -44.62
C VAL A 264 -23.67 16.87 -44.52
N ALA A 265 -23.16 16.34 -45.64
CA ALA A 265 -22.09 15.34 -45.65
C ALA A 265 -20.78 15.87 -45.01
N ALA A 266 -20.44 17.14 -45.29
CA ALA A 266 -19.30 17.79 -44.65
C ALA A 266 -19.47 17.91 -43.14
N THR A 267 -20.66 18.28 -42.66
CA THR A 267 -21.00 18.37 -41.25
C THR A 267 -20.91 17.00 -40.53
N TYR A 268 -21.45 15.96 -41.18
CA TYR A 268 -21.31 14.57 -40.67
C TYR A 268 -19.84 14.17 -40.54
N SER A 269 -19.03 14.48 -41.55
CA SER A 269 -17.60 14.14 -41.56
C SER A 269 -16.83 14.87 -40.47
N LEU A 270 -17.08 16.17 -40.27
CA LEU A 270 -16.49 16.95 -39.18
C LEU A 270 -16.92 16.43 -37.80
N THR A 271 -18.21 16.11 -37.65
CA THR A 271 -18.74 15.56 -36.39
C THR A 271 -18.11 14.21 -36.06
N LEU A 272 -17.98 13.30 -37.04
CA LEU A 272 -17.34 12.03 -36.85
C LEU A 272 -15.85 12.16 -36.43
N LEU A 273 -15.12 13.07 -37.09
CA LEU A 273 -13.73 13.38 -36.72
C LEU A 273 -13.63 13.96 -35.32
N PHE A 274 -14.54 14.84 -34.93
CA PHE A 274 -14.56 15.41 -33.58
C PHE A 274 -14.90 14.37 -32.50
N LEU A 275 -15.86 13.48 -32.78
CA LEU A 275 -16.26 12.41 -31.84
C LEU A 275 -15.24 11.30 -31.67
N ARG A 276 -14.29 11.16 -32.59
CA ARG A 276 -13.32 10.05 -32.59
C ARG A 276 -12.59 9.92 -31.26
N THR A 277 -11.95 10.99 -30.79
CA THR A 277 -11.15 10.97 -29.56
C THR A 277 -12.01 10.76 -28.31
N PRO A 278 -13.10 11.52 -28.09
CA PRO A 278 -13.99 11.31 -26.94
C PRO A 278 -14.59 9.91 -26.88
N LEU A 279 -14.96 9.34 -28.01
CA LEU A 279 -15.54 8.00 -28.09
C LEU A 279 -14.51 6.92 -27.73
N LEU A 280 -13.30 7.01 -28.29
CA LEU A 280 -12.21 6.07 -27.96
C LEU A 280 -11.79 6.17 -26.49
N SER A 281 -11.70 7.38 -25.95
CA SER A 281 -11.42 7.59 -24.51
C SER A 281 -12.51 6.99 -23.63
N ALA A 282 -13.78 7.18 -23.98
CA ALA A 282 -14.91 6.61 -23.24
C ALA A 282 -14.88 5.06 -23.23
N VAL A 283 -14.66 4.45 -24.41
CA VAL A 283 -14.53 2.98 -24.52
C VAL A 283 -13.33 2.48 -23.74
N GLY A 284 -12.19 3.17 -23.80
CA GLY A 284 -10.96 2.85 -23.07
C GLY A 284 -11.07 3.03 -21.55
N ALA A 285 -12.00 3.86 -21.06
CA ALA A 285 -12.23 4.06 -19.64
C ALA A 285 -12.94 2.88 -18.96
N LEU A 286 -13.78 2.13 -19.68
CA LEU A 286 -14.54 1.01 -19.11
C LEU A 286 -13.68 -0.06 -18.43
N PRO A 287 -12.60 -0.58 -19.04
CA PRO A 287 -11.74 -1.57 -18.39
C PRO A 287 -11.04 -1.02 -17.16
N THR A 288 -10.66 0.27 -17.16
CA THR A 288 -10.00 0.89 -16.02
C THR A 288 -10.94 1.02 -14.82
N LEU A 289 -12.23 1.31 -15.06
CA LEU A 289 -13.26 1.32 -14.01
C LEU A 289 -13.49 -0.08 -13.41
N LEU A 290 -13.51 -1.12 -14.23
CA LEU A 290 -13.62 -2.51 -13.77
C LEU A 290 -12.40 -2.91 -12.93
N THR A 291 -11.20 -2.59 -13.38
CA THR A 291 -9.96 -2.85 -12.64
C THR A 291 -9.95 -2.12 -11.29
N ALA A 292 -10.41 -0.87 -11.26
CA ALA A 292 -10.52 -0.12 -10.01
C ALA A 292 -11.54 -0.73 -9.04
N GLN A 293 -12.67 -1.23 -9.54
CA GLN A 293 -13.65 -1.91 -8.69
C GLN A 293 -13.05 -3.18 -8.05
N VAL A 294 -12.28 -3.96 -8.82
CA VAL A 294 -11.57 -5.15 -8.30
C VAL A 294 -10.55 -4.73 -7.23
N ALA A 295 -9.75 -3.69 -7.49
CA ALA A 295 -8.78 -3.17 -6.54
C ALA A 295 -9.46 -2.67 -5.25
N PHE A 296 -10.56 -1.94 -5.36
CA PHE A 296 -11.33 -1.47 -4.22
C PHE A 296 -11.89 -2.61 -3.37
N ASN A 297 -12.47 -3.63 -4.03
CA ASN A 297 -12.98 -4.81 -3.35
C ASN A 297 -11.86 -5.57 -2.62
N LYS A 298 -10.65 -5.64 -3.20
CA LYS A 298 -9.48 -6.25 -2.57
C LYS A 298 -9.07 -5.49 -1.30
N LEU A 299 -9.02 -4.14 -1.36
CA LEU A 299 -8.71 -3.32 -0.19
C LEU A 299 -9.74 -3.53 0.94
N ASN A 300 -11.02 -3.66 0.62
CA ASN A 300 -12.06 -3.93 1.60
C ASN A 300 -11.91 -5.32 2.25
N LYS A 301 -11.45 -6.33 1.50
CA LYS A 301 -11.21 -7.69 2.01
C LYS A 301 -10.07 -7.77 3.05
N PHE A 302 -9.19 -6.79 3.13
CA PHE A 302 -8.17 -6.74 4.16
C PHE A 302 -8.76 -6.69 5.58
N ALA A 303 -10.02 -6.26 5.72
CA ALA A 303 -10.71 -6.15 7.01
C ALA A 303 -9.86 -5.41 8.06
N LEU A 304 -9.29 -4.27 7.65
CA LEU A 304 -8.53 -3.39 8.53
C LEU A 304 -9.45 -2.70 9.53
N ALA A 305 -8.89 -2.21 10.63
CA ALA A 305 -9.60 -1.43 11.63
C ALA A 305 -10.42 -0.28 10.99
N PRO A 306 -11.55 0.12 11.57
CA PRO A 306 -12.30 1.28 11.10
C PRO A 306 -11.45 2.54 11.21
N PHE A 307 -11.61 3.45 10.25
CA PHE A 307 -10.86 4.71 10.26
C PHE A 307 -11.24 5.58 11.45
N LYS A 308 -10.24 5.97 12.24
CA LYS A 308 -10.31 6.98 13.29
C LYS A 308 -9.33 8.10 12.95
N ALA A 309 -9.81 9.36 12.88
CA ALA A 309 -8.96 10.48 12.47
C ALA A 309 -7.88 10.79 13.51
N GLU A 310 -8.21 10.65 14.78
CA GLU A 310 -7.34 10.98 15.90
C GLU A 310 -6.57 9.75 16.38
N PHE A 311 -5.36 9.96 16.87
CA PHE A 311 -4.65 8.97 17.65
C PHE A 311 -5.11 9.07 19.10
N PRO A 312 -5.58 7.97 19.72
CA PRO A 312 -5.95 7.99 21.12
C PRO A 312 -4.72 8.37 21.95
N ARG A 313 -4.94 9.18 22.99
CA ARG A 313 -3.90 9.48 23.99
C ARG A 313 -4.06 8.49 25.12
N PRO A 314 -3.19 7.48 25.21
CA PRO A 314 -3.31 6.42 26.21
C PRO A 314 -3.08 7.00 27.61
N GLN A 315 -3.80 6.46 28.59
CA GLN A 315 -3.61 6.79 30.00
C GLN A 315 -2.27 6.22 30.50
N ALA A 316 -1.65 6.93 31.42
CA ALA A 316 -0.46 6.44 32.10
C ALA A 316 -0.85 5.65 33.34
N PHE A 317 -0.07 4.61 33.67
CA PHE A 317 -0.16 3.86 34.92
C PHE A 317 1.09 4.12 35.78
N PRO A 318 1.26 5.30 36.38
CA PRO A 318 2.54 5.71 36.95
C PRO A 318 3.00 4.91 38.16
N ASN A 319 2.10 4.21 38.85
CA ASN A 319 2.37 3.50 40.09
C ASN A 319 1.92 2.05 40.09
N TRP A 320 1.89 1.39 38.93
CA TRP A 320 1.58 -0.02 38.88
C TRP A 320 2.57 -0.84 39.72
N GLN A 321 2.11 -1.94 40.31
CA GLN A 321 2.92 -2.82 41.16
C GLN A 321 3.05 -4.21 40.60
N THR A 322 1.96 -4.74 40.06
CA THR A 322 1.91 -6.12 39.57
C THR A 322 1.23 -6.21 38.22
N LEU A 323 1.83 -6.98 37.32
CA LEU A 323 1.27 -7.40 36.05
C LEU A 323 1.05 -8.90 36.08
N GLU A 324 -0.18 -9.36 35.88
CA GLU A 324 -0.54 -10.77 35.99
C GLU A 324 -1.19 -11.27 34.69
N LEU A 325 -0.67 -12.38 34.16
CA LEU A 325 -1.32 -13.18 33.13
C LEU A 325 -2.00 -14.33 33.83
N ARG A 326 -3.33 -14.50 33.64
CA ARG A 326 -4.12 -15.53 34.28
C ARG A 326 -4.79 -16.42 33.24
N ASN A 327 -4.34 -17.68 33.17
CA ASN A 327 -4.81 -18.70 32.23
C ASN A 327 -4.82 -18.21 30.76
N VAL A 328 -3.84 -17.40 30.38
CA VAL A 328 -3.74 -16.82 29.03
C VAL A 328 -3.39 -17.90 28.02
N THR A 329 -4.20 -18.04 26.97
CA THR A 329 -3.94 -18.95 25.85
C THR A 329 -3.96 -18.24 24.52
N PHE A 330 -3.18 -18.74 23.59
CA PHE A 330 -3.17 -18.29 22.19
C PHE A 330 -2.84 -19.46 21.26
N ALA A 331 -3.54 -19.55 20.14
CA ALA A 331 -3.25 -20.50 19.06
C ALA A 331 -3.26 -19.78 17.73
N TYR A 332 -2.36 -20.16 16.84
CA TYR A 332 -2.38 -19.68 15.45
C TYR A 332 -3.58 -20.27 14.70
N GLN A 333 -4.06 -19.57 13.65
CA GLN A 333 -5.31 -19.95 12.96
C GLN A 333 -5.33 -21.36 12.36
N ASP A 334 -4.14 -21.89 12.01
CA ASP A 334 -3.97 -23.26 11.50
C ASP A 334 -3.90 -24.32 12.59
N ASN A 335 -4.05 -23.92 13.87
CA ASN A 335 -3.91 -24.78 15.07
C ASN A 335 -2.61 -25.60 15.11
N ALA A 336 -1.61 -25.22 14.32
CA ALA A 336 -0.34 -25.95 14.26
C ALA A 336 0.47 -25.82 15.57
N PHE A 337 0.27 -24.70 16.29
CA PHE A 337 0.97 -24.43 17.54
C PHE A 337 0.13 -23.53 18.46
N SER A 338 0.19 -23.82 19.76
CA SER A 338 -0.48 -23.03 20.80
C SER A 338 0.44 -22.74 21.98
N VAL A 339 0.20 -21.61 22.64
CA VAL A 339 0.87 -21.21 23.88
C VAL A 339 -0.18 -21.09 24.98
N GLY A 340 0.14 -21.66 26.13
CA GLY A 340 -0.71 -21.58 27.32
C GLY A 340 -1.36 -22.92 27.74
N PRO A 341 -2.10 -22.92 28.86
CA PRO A 341 -2.45 -21.74 29.69
C PRO A 341 -1.24 -21.15 30.43
N ILE A 342 -1.02 -19.84 30.26
CA ILE A 342 0.07 -19.12 30.92
C ILE A 342 -0.47 -18.47 32.21
N ASN A 343 0.23 -18.72 33.31
CA ASN A 343 0.05 -18.05 34.57
C ASN A 343 1.39 -17.44 34.98
N LEU A 344 1.46 -16.13 35.05
CA LEU A 344 2.68 -15.39 35.32
C LEU A 344 2.36 -14.07 36.02
N THR A 345 3.00 -13.79 37.14
CA THR A 345 2.94 -12.50 37.83
C THR A 345 4.30 -11.85 37.75
N ILE A 346 4.36 -10.63 37.24
CA ILE A 346 5.56 -9.80 37.15
C ILE A 346 5.42 -8.65 38.13
N LYS A 347 6.44 -8.43 38.97
CA LYS A 347 6.50 -7.31 39.90
C LYS A 347 7.31 -6.15 39.30
N ARG A 348 6.97 -4.93 39.67
CA ARG A 348 7.72 -3.76 39.24
C ARG A 348 9.18 -3.83 39.71
N GLY A 349 10.12 -3.54 38.81
CA GLY A 349 11.56 -3.56 39.07
C GLY A 349 12.21 -4.95 38.99
N GLU A 350 11.46 -6.03 38.71
CA GLU A 350 12.03 -7.38 38.53
C GLU A 350 12.80 -7.51 37.21
N LEU A 351 13.87 -8.31 37.25
CA LEU A 351 14.58 -8.84 36.08
C LEU A 351 14.21 -10.31 35.87
N LEU A 352 13.46 -10.59 34.81
CA LEU A 352 13.03 -11.92 34.43
C LEU A 352 13.76 -12.39 33.16
N PHE A 353 14.28 -13.61 33.19
CA PHE A 353 14.74 -14.26 31.96
C PHE A 353 13.77 -15.36 31.55
N LEU A 354 13.47 -15.38 30.24
CA LEU A 354 12.72 -16.45 29.59
C LEU A 354 13.66 -17.27 28.71
N ILE A 355 13.72 -18.56 28.97
CA ILE A 355 14.50 -19.52 28.21
C ILE A 355 13.60 -20.56 27.55
N GLY A 356 14.13 -21.32 26.62
CA GLY A 356 13.42 -22.41 25.94
C GLY A 356 13.99 -22.68 24.55
N GLY A 357 13.71 -23.83 24.01
CA GLY A 357 14.16 -24.24 22.68
C GLY A 357 13.55 -23.38 21.55
N ASN A 358 14.11 -23.51 20.34
CA ASN A 358 13.53 -22.90 19.17
C ASN A 358 12.12 -23.48 18.91
N GLY A 359 11.16 -22.63 18.58
CA GLY A 359 9.76 -23.03 18.39
C GLY A 359 8.97 -23.29 19.67
N SER A 360 9.52 -23.05 20.88
CA SER A 360 8.79 -23.25 22.14
C SER A 360 7.67 -22.24 22.40
N GLY A 361 7.64 -21.11 21.67
CA GLY A 361 6.61 -20.07 21.80
C GLY A 361 7.07 -18.78 22.50
N LYS A 362 8.38 -18.58 22.73
CA LYS A 362 8.93 -17.41 23.43
C LYS A 362 8.50 -16.07 22.80
N SER A 363 8.65 -15.94 21.49
CA SER A 363 8.26 -14.73 20.78
C SER A 363 6.74 -14.53 20.80
N THR A 364 5.95 -15.60 20.74
CA THR A 364 4.48 -15.53 20.90
C THR A 364 4.10 -15.03 22.30
N LEU A 365 4.77 -15.54 23.35
CA LEU A 365 4.57 -15.05 24.71
C LEU A 365 4.96 -13.56 24.85
N ALA A 366 6.05 -13.13 24.20
CA ALA A 366 6.44 -11.73 24.15
C ALA A 366 5.38 -10.84 23.50
N MET A 367 4.77 -11.27 22.38
CA MET A 367 3.69 -10.56 21.72
C MET A 367 2.42 -10.49 22.58
N LEU A 368 2.09 -11.56 23.31
CA LEU A 368 0.98 -11.57 24.27
C LEU A 368 1.25 -10.65 25.46
N LEU A 369 2.44 -10.74 26.04
CA LEU A 369 2.85 -9.93 27.18
C LEU A 369 2.81 -8.43 26.86
N THR A 370 3.23 -8.05 25.66
CA THR A 370 3.19 -6.64 25.20
C THR A 370 1.81 -6.18 24.72
N GLY A 371 0.82 -7.09 24.66
CA GLY A 371 -0.52 -6.80 24.13
C GLY A 371 -0.55 -6.55 22.63
N LEU A 372 0.48 -6.97 21.89
CA LEU A 372 0.50 -6.94 20.42
C LEU A 372 -0.39 -8.05 19.84
N TYR A 373 -0.42 -9.21 20.49
CA TYR A 373 -1.40 -10.27 20.25
C TYR A 373 -2.47 -10.25 21.34
N GLN A 374 -3.69 -10.58 20.95
CA GLN A 374 -4.79 -10.72 21.90
C GLN A 374 -4.92 -12.16 22.37
N PRO A 375 -5.07 -12.41 23.69
CA PRO A 375 -5.32 -13.75 24.18
C PRO A 375 -6.68 -14.27 23.67
N GLN A 376 -6.73 -15.55 23.30
CA GLN A 376 -7.98 -16.21 22.92
C GLN A 376 -8.80 -16.60 24.17
N SER A 377 -8.13 -16.89 25.29
CA SER A 377 -8.76 -17.07 26.59
C SER A 377 -7.85 -16.61 27.70
N GLY A 378 -8.38 -16.49 28.90
CA GLY A 378 -7.69 -15.90 30.04
C GLY A 378 -7.74 -14.38 30.01
N GLU A 379 -7.04 -13.77 30.94
CA GLU A 379 -7.03 -12.32 31.11
C GLU A 379 -5.67 -11.80 31.54
N ILE A 380 -5.37 -10.56 31.17
CA ILE A 380 -4.20 -9.81 31.63
C ILE A 380 -4.68 -8.77 32.62
N LEU A 381 -4.08 -8.74 33.80
CA LEU A 381 -4.47 -7.87 34.90
C LEU A 381 -3.30 -6.97 35.28
N LEU A 382 -3.60 -5.71 35.52
CA LEU A 382 -2.66 -4.74 36.09
C LEU A 382 -3.20 -4.32 37.47
N ASP A 383 -2.46 -4.63 38.53
CA ASP A 383 -2.88 -4.44 39.92
C ASP A 383 -4.28 -5.04 40.20
N GLY A 384 -4.51 -6.24 39.68
CA GLY A 384 -5.76 -6.99 39.83
C GLY A 384 -6.93 -6.50 38.96
N LYS A 385 -6.73 -5.48 38.12
CA LYS A 385 -7.76 -4.97 37.20
C LYS A 385 -7.48 -5.46 35.78
N PRO A 386 -8.49 -6.00 35.07
CA PRO A 386 -8.28 -6.46 33.70
C PRO A 386 -7.95 -5.28 32.78
N VAL A 387 -6.88 -5.47 31.99
CA VAL A 387 -6.39 -4.50 30.98
C VAL A 387 -6.74 -4.91 29.55
N SER A 388 -7.28 -6.09 29.38
CA SER A 388 -7.86 -6.58 28.11
C SER A 388 -9.27 -5.99 27.95
N GLY A 389 -9.42 -4.90 27.21
CA GLY A 389 -10.70 -4.22 27.03
C GLY A 389 -10.65 -3.20 25.88
N GLU A 390 -11.48 -2.16 25.98
CA GLU A 390 -11.73 -1.20 24.93
C GLU A 390 -10.52 -0.32 24.53
N GLN A 391 -9.43 -0.29 25.33
CA GLN A 391 -8.26 0.56 25.09
C GLN A 391 -6.94 -0.20 25.33
N PRO A 392 -6.55 -1.14 24.46
CA PRO A 392 -5.28 -1.86 24.58
C PRO A 392 -4.04 -0.95 24.48
N GLU A 393 -4.20 0.26 23.94
CA GLU A 393 -3.14 1.26 23.82
C GLU A 393 -2.64 1.75 25.19
N ASP A 394 -3.52 1.85 26.21
CA ASP A 394 -3.14 2.25 27.56
C ASP A 394 -2.14 1.26 28.17
N TYR A 395 -2.43 -0.04 28.02
CA TYR A 395 -1.56 -1.09 28.50
C TYR A 395 -0.19 -1.11 27.78
N ARG A 396 -0.20 -0.97 26.44
CA ARG A 396 1.03 -0.97 25.62
C ARG A 396 1.97 0.17 25.99
N LYS A 397 1.46 1.26 26.55
CA LYS A 397 2.26 2.41 27.01
C LYS A 397 3.25 2.03 28.11
N LEU A 398 3.04 0.93 28.83
CA LEU A 398 3.99 0.41 29.82
C LEU A 398 5.27 -0.13 29.21
N PHE A 399 5.24 -0.56 27.95
CA PHE A 399 6.32 -1.30 27.33
C PHE A 399 7.13 -0.48 26.33
N SER A 400 8.43 -0.71 26.33
CA SER A 400 9.28 -0.59 25.17
C SER A 400 9.91 -1.96 24.87
N ALA A 401 10.13 -2.26 23.60
CA ALA A 401 10.58 -3.59 23.20
C ALA A 401 11.67 -3.52 22.12
N VAL A 402 12.64 -4.42 22.22
CA VAL A 402 13.59 -4.70 21.16
C VAL A 402 13.40 -6.15 20.73
N PHE A 403 12.72 -6.33 19.59
CA PHE A 403 12.48 -7.65 18.99
C PHE A 403 13.70 -8.13 18.20
N THR A 404 13.70 -9.41 17.83
CA THR A 404 14.77 -10.02 17.03
C THR A 404 14.91 -9.33 15.66
N ASP A 405 13.77 -9.03 15.00
CA ASP A 405 13.71 -8.31 13.74
C ASP A 405 13.64 -6.81 14.01
N VAL A 406 14.80 -6.18 14.16
CA VAL A 406 14.91 -4.77 14.53
C VAL A 406 14.63 -3.86 13.34
N TRP A 407 13.59 -3.02 13.44
CA TRP A 407 13.41 -1.85 12.60
C TRP A 407 13.89 -0.59 13.31
N LEU A 408 14.78 0.20 12.70
CA LEU A 408 15.30 1.43 13.29
C LEU A 408 14.59 2.63 12.71
N PHE A 409 13.99 3.41 13.62
CA PHE A 409 13.54 4.76 13.31
C PHE A 409 14.69 5.76 13.47
N ASP A 410 14.69 6.81 12.66
CA ASP A 410 15.71 7.83 12.72
C ASP A 410 15.43 8.89 13.81
N GLN A 411 14.17 9.01 14.29
CA GLN A 411 13.79 9.93 15.34
C GLN A 411 14.06 9.35 16.73
N LEU A 412 14.71 10.16 17.58
CA LEU A 412 14.85 9.91 19.01
C LEU A 412 13.71 10.59 19.77
N LEU A 413 12.68 9.81 20.07
CA LEU A 413 11.51 10.28 20.80
C LEU A 413 11.58 9.85 22.26
N GLY A 414 11.21 10.78 23.14
CA GLY A 414 11.00 10.53 24.56
C GLY A 414 9.53 10.27 24.89
N PRO A 415 9.15 10.37 26.16
CA PRO A 415 7.78 10.22 26.62
C PRO A 415 6.82 11.09 25.80
N GLU A 416 5.63 10.55 25.49
CA GLU A 416 4.55 11.25 24.78
C GLU A 416 4.92 11.79 23.39
N GLY A 417 5.97 11.23 22.76
CA GLY A 417 6.43 11.64 21.44
C GLY A 417 7.17 12.98 21.42
N GLN A 418 7.54 13.51 22.59
CA GLN A 418 8.42 14.66 22.68
C GLN A 418 9.86 14.28 22.31
N PRO A 419 10.74 15.24 21.97
CA PRO A 419 12.15 14.95 21.81
C PRO A 419 12.74 14.25 23.04
N ALA A 420 13.57 13.23 22.83
CA ALA A 420 14.22 12.50 23.91
C ALA A 420 15.11 13.42 24.76
N ASN A 421 15.24 13.11 26.05
CA ASN A 421 16.12 13.85 26.96
C ASN A 421 17.59 13.75 26.49
N PRO A 422 18.24 14.86 26.12
CA PRO A 422 19.60 14.84 25.59
C PRO A 422 20.63 14.22 26.56
N GLN A 423 20.50 14.46 27.85
CA GLN A 423 21.40 13.93 28.87
C GLN A 423 21.27 12.39 28.98
N LEU A 424 20.04 11.88 28.91
CA LEU A 424 19.76 10.45 28.91
C LEU A 424 20.34 9.79 27.65
N VAL A 425 20.14 10.42 26.49
CA VAL A 425 20.66 9.93 25.20
C VAL A 425 22.18 9.90 25.22
N GLU A 426 22.85 10.96 25.66
CA GLU A 426 24.31 11.02 25.75
C GLU A 426 24.87 9.95 26.69
N LYS A 427 24.28 9.77 27.88
CA LYS A 427 24.63 8.72 28.83
C LYS A 427 24.57 7.34 28.17
N TRP A 428 23.45 7.01 27.49
CA TRP A 428 23.27 5.69 26.89
C TRP A 428 24.11 5.50 25.62
N LEU A 429 24.38 6.53 24.85
CA LEU A 429 25.32 6.46 23.74
C LEU A 429 26.72 6.06 24.20
N ALA A 430 27.18 6.61 25.34
CA ALA A 430 28.45 6.25 25.94
C ALA A 430 28.45 4.80 26.44
N GLN A 431 27.41 4.38 27.18
CA GLN A 431 27.26 3.02 27.72
C GLN A 431 27.17 1.96 26.62
N LEU A 432 26.46 2.26 25.54
CA LEU A 432 26.30 1.37 24.37
C LEU A 432 27.50 1.41 23.41
N LYS A 433 28.53 2.22 23.69
CA LYS A 433 29.73 2.43 22.86
C LYS A 433 29.39 2.87 21.44
N MET A 434 28.39 3.74 21.33
CA MET A 434 27.87 4.24 20.05
C MET A 434 28.16 5.71 19.82
N ALA A 435 28.74 6.44 20.80
CA ALA A 435 29.01 7.89 20.71
C ALA A 435 29.88 8.30 19.51
N HIS A 436 30.81 7.43 19.07
CA HIS A 436 31.67 7.70 17.90
C HIS A 436 31.12 7.10 16.59
N LYS A 437 29.98 6.43 16.62
CA LYS A 437 29.39 5.73 15.46
C LYS A 437 28.12 6.39 14.95
N LEU A 438 27.40 7.10 15.84
CA LEU A 438 26.15 7.75 15.52
C LEU A 438 26.34 9.25 15.44
N GLU A 439 25.92 9.82 14.33
CA GLU A 439 25.76 11.26 14.17
C GLU A 439 24.30 11.62 14.48
N LEU A 440 24.12 12.52 15.45
CA LEU A 440 22.81 13.04 15.81
C LEU A 440 22.70 14.48 15.30
N SER A 441 21.63 14.77 14.58
CA SER A 441 21.29 16.13 14.15
C SER A 441 19.81 16.38 14.38
N ASN A 442 19.48 17.43 15.12
CA ASN A 442 18.11 17.83 15.43
C ASN A 442 17.23 16.70 15.99
N GLY A 443 17.76 15.86 16.90
CA GLY A 443 17.03 14.74 17.48
C GLY A 443 16.82 13.56 16.53
N ARG A 444 17.58 13.49 15.41
CA ARG A 444 17.56 12.39 14.45
C ARG A 444 18.92 11.74 14.28
N ILE A 445 18.89 10.47 13.97
CA ILE A 445 20.08 9.67 13.63
C ILE A 445 20.31 9.82 12.14
N VAL A 446 21.45 10.44 11.76
CA VAL A 446 21.77 10.74 10.36
C VAL A 446 22.28 9.52 9.60
N ASN A 447 23.00 8.60 10.27
CA ASN A 447 23.62 7.44 9.63
C ASN A 447 23.15 6.13 10.25
N LEU A 448 22.35 5.36 9.48
CA LEU A 448 21.82 4.03 9.88
C LEU A 448 22.59 2.85 9.21
N LYS A 449 23.75 3.10 8.58
CA LYS A 449 24.61 2.02 8.04
C LYS A 449 25.36 1.32 9.16
N LEU A 450 24.70 0.43 9.86
CA LEU A 450 25.17 -0.24 11.08
C LEU A 450 25.23 -1.75 10.89
N SER A 451 26.16 -2.41 11.60
CA SER A 451 26.17 -3.87 11.72
C SER A 451 24.94 -4.35 12.52
N LYS A 452 24.62 -5.66 12.47
CA LYS A 452 23.47 -6.22 13.23
C LYS A 452 23.55 -5.90 14.72
N GLY A 453 24.70 -6.12 15.36
CA GLY A 453 24.91 -5.81 16.76
C GLY A 453 24.74 -4.31 17.06
N GLN A 454 25.29 -3.44 16.22
CA GLN A 454 25.12 -1.99 16.35
C GLN A 454 23.66 -1.56 16.18
N LYS A 455 22.91 -2.17 15.26
CA LYS A 455 21.46 -1.94 15.11
C LYS A 455 20.70 -2.26 16.40
N LYS A 456 21.00 -3.39 17.04
CA LYS A 456 20.38 -3.76 18.32
C LYS A 456 20.76 -2.78 19.45
N ARG A 457 22.00 -2.26 19.47
CA ARG A 457 22.40 -1.20 20.43
C ARG A 457 21.59 0.08 20.23
N VAL A 458 21.41 0.51 18.98
CA VAL A 458 20.58 1.70 18.66
C VAL A 458 19.12 1.44 19.00
N ALA A 459 18.59 0.26 18.72
CA ALA A 459 17.21 -0.08 19.11
C ALA A 459 17.00 -0.02 20.63
N LEU A 460 17.98 -0.47 21.41
CA LEU A 460 17.95 -0.33 22.87
C LEU A 460 18.00 1.14 23.30
N LEU A 461 18.82 1.96 22.64
CA LEU A 461 18.83 3.41 22.87
C LEU A 461 17.46 4.04 22.64
N LEU A 462 16.80 3.70 21.52
CA LEU A 462 15.44 4.17 21.22
C LEU A 462 14.44 3.73 22.27
N ALA A 463 14.47 2.46 22.67
CA ALA A 463 13.59 1.90 23.70
C ALA A 463 13.79 2.56 25.07
N LEU A 464 15.03 2.89 25.44
CA LEU A 464 15.35 3.57 26.70
C LEU A 464 14.98 5.05 26.67
N ALA A 465 15.10 5.71 25.50
CA ALA A 465 14.73 7.11 25.32
C ALA A 465 13.22 7.34 25.53
N GLU A 466 12.37 6.35 25.27
CA GLU A 466 10.93 6.41 25.54
C GLU A 466 10.57 6.40 27.02
N GLU A 467 11.52 6.07 27.90
CA GLU A 467 11.39 6.05 29.37
C GLU A 467 10.24 5.16 29.91
N ARG A 468 9.82 4.13 29.16
CA ARG A 468 8.77 3.19 29.59
C ARG A 468 9.18 2.39 30.80
N ASP A 469 8.21 1.89 31.58
CA ASP A 469 8.46 1.15 32.81
C ASP A 469 8.95 -0.28 32.59
N ILE A 470 8.49 -0.94 31.54
CA ILE A 470 8.84 -2.33 31.21
C ILE A 470 9.63 -2.37 29.92
N ILE A 471 10.77 -3.04 29.93
CA ILE A 471 11.63 -3.24 28.77
C ILE A 471 11.62 -4.72 28.42
N LEU A 472 11.16 -5.03 27.20
CA LEU A 472 11.22 -6.38 26.65
C LEU A 472 12.41 -6.49 25.68
N LEU A 473 13.24 -7.48 25.87
CA LEU A 473 14.44 -7.74 25.07
C LEU A 473 14.38 -9.16 24.49
N ASP A 474 14.16 -9.27 23.19
CA ASP A 474 14.06 -10.56 22.49
C ASP A 474 15.41 -10.91 21.82
N GLU A 475 16.17 -11.82 22.45
CA GLU A 475 17.48 -12.30 21.99
C GLU A 475 18.47 -11.16 21.66
N TRP A 476 18.44 -10.10 22.46
CA TRP A 476 19.19 -8.88 22.16
C TRP A 476 20.70 -9.13 22.11
N ALA A 477 21.22 -9.94 23.04
CA ALA A 477 22.65 -10.19 23.21
C ALA A 477 23.25 -11.14 22.15
N ALA A 478 22.42 -11.88 21.40
CA ALA A 478 22.88 -12.91 20.46
C ALA A 478 23.84 -12.38 19.37
N ASP A 479 23.60 -11.14 18.89
CA ASP A 479 24.39 -10.50 17.84
C ASP A 479 25.54 -9.61 18.39
N GLN A 480 25.81 -9.66 19.69
CA GLN A 480 26.89 -8.88 20.31
C GLN A 480 28.19 -9.68 20.38
N ASP A 481 29.31 -8.95 20.33
CA ASP A 481 30.61 -9.57 20.60
C ASP A 481 30.71 -10.06 22.06
N PRO A 482 31.55 -11.06 22.36
CA PRO A 482 31.61 -11.68 23.71
C PRO A 482 31.92 -10.68 24.83
N HIS A 483 32.75 -9.67 24.57
CA HIS A 483 33.11 -8.66 25.57
C HIS A 483 31.89 -7.76 25.90
N PHE A 484 31.23 -7.24 24.85
CA PHE A 484 30.06 -6.38 25.04
C PHE A 484 28.85 -7.17 25.59
N ARG A 485 28.70 -8.46 25.21
CA ARG A 485 27.69 -9.35 25.77
C ARG A 485 27.84 -9.49 27.30
N ARG A 486 29.07 -9.68 27.78
CA ARG A 486 29.34 -9.69 29.22
C ARG A 486 28.97 -8.36 29.88
N GLU A 487 29.38 -7.25 29.29
CA GLU A 487 29.07 -5.92 29.80
C GLU A 487 27.56 -5.66 29.87
N PHE A 488 26.81 -6.15 28.87
CA PHE A 488 25.36 -6.08 28.85
C PHE A 488 24.73 -6.75 30.07
N TYR A 489 25.09 -7.99 30.35
CA TYR A 489 24.51 -8.74 31.46
C TYR A 489 24.99 -8.25 32.84
N GLN A 490 26.26 -7.87 32.96
CA GLN A 490 26.86 -7.50 34.24
C GLN A 490 26.75 -6.03 34.60
N VAL A 491 26.57 -5.14 33.62
CA VAL A 491 26.56 -3.69 33.84
C VAL A 491 25.26 -3.06 33.35
N LEU A 492 24.87 -3.30 32.08
CA LEU A 492 23.73 -2.57 31.48
C LEU A 492 22.38 -3.01 32.06
N LEU A 493 22.14 -4.31 32.25
CA LEU A 493 20.92 -4.82 32.87
C LEU A 493 20.75 -4.32 34.31
N PRO A 494 21.75 -4.45 35.22
CA PRO A 494 21.67 -3.86 36.55
C PRO A 494 21.43 -2.35 36.53
N LEU A 495 22.12 -1.60 35.65
CA LEU A 495 21.94 -0.17 35.53
C LEU A 495 20.49 0.22 35.13
N MET A 496 19.86 -0.53 34.22
CA MET A 496 18.46 -0.34 33.88
C MET A 496 17.53 -0.66 35.05
N GLN A 497 17.83 -1.71 35.82
CA GLN A 497 17.07 -2.09 37.00
C GLN A 497 17.20 -1.02 38.13
N GLU A 498 18.38 -0.46 38.34
CA GLU A 498 18.61 0.67 39.26
C GLU A 498 17.82 1.91 38.87
N MET A 499 17.55 2.09 37.56
CA MET A 499 16.67 3.16 37.07
C MET A 499 15.17 2.84 37.28
N GLY A 500 14.84 1.76 37.99
CA GLY A 500 13.48 1.33 38.28
C GLY A 500 12.76 0.63 37.12
N LYS A 501 13.49 0.17 36.10
CA LYS A 501 12.90 -0.55 34.98
C LYS A 501 12.64 -2.01 35.36
N THR A 502 11.49 -2.51 34.92
CA THR A 502 11.19 -3.94 34.92
C THR A 502 11.70 -4.51 33.60
N ILE A 503 12.43 -5.61 33.64
CA ILE A 503 13.07 -6.15 32.45
C ILE A 503 12.60 -7.58 32.22
N PHE A 504 12.07 -7.84 31.02
CA PHE A 504 11.74 -9.18 30.56
C PHE A 504 12.64 -9.51 29.35
N ALA A 505 13.63 -10.39 29.58
CA ALA A 505 14.63 -10.72 28.57
C ALA A 505 14.52 -12.19 28.13
N ILE A 506 14.36 -12.40 26.83
CA ILE A 506 14.49 -13.73 26.22
C ILE A 506 15.95 -13.93 25.89
N SER A 507 16.57 -15.01 26.45
CA SER A 507 17.98 -15.28 26.25
C SER A 507 18.27 -16.75 26.15
N HIS A 508 19.34 -17.08 25.41
CA HIS A 508 19.96 -18.41 25.35
C HIS A 508 21.34 -18.41 26.01
N ASP A 509 21.74 -17.29 26.64
CA ASP A 509 23.08 -17.12 27.26
C ASP A 509 23.06 -17.60 28.70
N ASP A 510 23.10 -18.90 28.87
CA ASP A 510 23.01 -19.67 30.13
C ASP A 510 24.00 -19.24 31.21
N HIS A 511 25.22 -18.80 30.84
CA HIS A 511 26.23 -18.26 31.77
C HIS A 511 25.74 -17.06 32.60
N TYR A 512 24.71 -16.36 32.17
CA TYR A 512 24.23 -15.14 32.82
C TYR A 512 22.89 -15.30 33.53
N PHE A 513 22.30 -16.50 33.56
CA PHE A 513 21.01 -16.75 34.21
C PHE A 513 21.02 -16.45 35.71
N ILE A 514 22.21 -16.49 36.33
CA ILE A 514 22.37 -16.13 37.73
C ILE A 514 22.01 -14.68 38.05
N HIS A 515 22.10 -13.78 37.09
CA HIS A 515 21.80 -12.36 37.28
C HIS A 515 20.30 -12.04 37.28
N ALA A 516 19.44 -12.95 36.83
CA ALA A 516 17.99 -12.76 36.86
C ALA A 516 17.44 -12.92 38.28
N ASP A 517 16.41 -12.15 38.64
CA ASP A 517 15.64 -12.39 39.84
C ASP A 517 14.85 -13.69 39.73
N ARG A 518 14.27 -13.92 38.54
CA ARG A 518 13.53 -15.17 38.24
C ARG A 518 13.91 -15.70 36.84
N LEU A 519 13.96 -17.02 36.75
CA LEU A 519 14.25 -17.76 35.53
C LEU A 519 13.00 -18.56 35.11
N LEU A 520 12.45 -18.23 33.95
CA LEU A 520 11.27 -18.88 33.39
C LEU A 520 11.68 -19.75 32.20
N GLU A 521 11.05 -20.90 32.06
CA GLU A 521 11.28 -21.80 30.93
C GLU A 521 9.96 -22.04 30.18
N LEU A 522 10.02 -21.91 28.87
CA LEU A 522 8.90 -22.24 27.97
C LEU A 522 9.23 -23.51 27.18
N ARG A 523 8.46 -24.57 27.42
CA ARG A 523 8.56 -25.86 26.70
C ARG A 523 7.23 -26.20 26.05
N ASN A 524 7.21 -26.34 24.71
CA ASN A 524 6.01 -26.70 23.95
C ASN A 524 4.79 -25.83 24.31
N GLY A 525 4.99 -24.53 24.46
CA GLY A 525 3.92 -23.60 24.81
C GLY A 525 3.52 -23.53 26.28
N GLN A 526 4.13 -24.36 27.15
CA GLN A 526 3.87 -24.41 28.61
C GLN A 526 4.97 -23.65 29.35
N LEU A 527 4.57 -22.75 30.26
CA LEU A 527 5.48 -21.93 31.05
C LEU A 527 5.70 -22.59 32.43
N SER A 528 6.94 -22.70 32.84
CA SER A 528 7.35 -23.10 34.19
C SER A 528 8.41 -22.15 34.75
N GLU A 529 8.46 -22.00 36.07
CA GLU A 529 9.50 -21.25 36.74
C GLU A 529 10.54 -22.22 37.29
N LEU A 530 11.82 -22.00 36.93
CA LEU A 530 12.92 -22.81 37.40
C LEU A 530 13.42 -22.29 38.75
N THR A 531 13.41 -23.14 39.76
CA THR A 531 13.84 -22.81 41.13
C THR A 531 14.84 -23.82 41.66
N GLY A 532 15.67 -23.44 42.67
CA GLY A 532 16.61 -24.32 43.33
C GLY A 532 17.54 -25.06 42.37
N GLU A 533 17.58 -26.40 42.50
CA GLU A 533 18.48 -27.28 41.73
C GLU A 533 18.24 -27.19 40.20
N GLU A 534 17.01 -27.00 39.77
CA GLU A 534 16.68 -26.86 38.34
C GLU A 534 17.30 -25.59 37.74
N ARG A 535 17.23 -24.46 38.48
CA ARG A 535 17.88 -23.21 38.09
C ARG A 535 19.40 -23.36 38.04
N ASP A 536 19.97 -24.03 39.04
CA ASP A 536 21.41 -24.30 39.13
C ASP A 536 21.86 -25.24 37.99
N ALA A 537 21.04 -26.23 37.65
CA ALA A 537 21.32 -27.13 36.53
C ALA A 537 21.28 -26.40 35.19
N ALA A 538 20.30 -25.58 34.96
CA ALA A 538 20.19 -24.75 33.75
C ALA A 538 21.40 -23.82 33.57
N SER A 539 21.98 -23.34 34.68
CA SER A 539 23.21 -22.52 34.67
C SER A 539 24.50 -23.36 34.54
N ARG A 540 24.51 -24.65 34.95
CA ARG A 540 25.69 -25.55 34.90
C ARG A 540 25.85 -26.32 33.60
N ASP A 541 24.75 -26.67 32.93
CA ASP A 541 24.79 -27.37 31.63
C ASP A 541 25.56 -26.59 30.56
N ALA A 542 25.66 -25.30 30.74
CA ALA A 542 26.48 -24.41 29.95
C ALA A 542 27.97 -24.56 30.17
N VAL A 543 28.36 -24.71 31.43
CA VAL A 543 29.79 -24.86 31.81
C VAL A 543 30.33 -26.22 31.33
N ALA A 544 29.50 -27.26 31.32
CA ALA A 544 29.88 -28.60 30.87
C ALA A 544 30.04 -28.75 29.35
N ARG A 545 29.40 -27.88 28.55
CA ARG A 545 29.50 -27.90 27.08
C ARG A 545 30.64 -27.04 26.53
N THR A 546 31.28 -26.24 27.35
CA THR A 546 32.41 -25.36 26.97
C THR A 546 33.76 -25.82 27.55
N ALA A 547 33.81 -26.90 28.34
CA ALA A 547 35.00 -27.61 28.77
C ALA A 547 35.24 -28.85 27.90
#